data_266922129bb764beb782a9f777d434cf
#
_entry.id   266922129bb764beb782a9f777d434cf
#
_cell.length_a   1.000
_cell.length_b   1.000
_cell.length_c   1.000
_cell.angle_alpha   90.00
_cell.angle_beta   90.00
_cell.angle_gamma   90.00
#
_symmetry.space_group_name_H-M   'P 1'
#
loop_
_entity.id
_entity.type
_entity.pdbx_description
1 polymer ?
#
loop_
_entity_poly.entity_id
_entity_poly.type
_entity_poly.pdbx_seq_one_letter_code
_entity_poly.pdbx_strand_id
1 'polypeptide(L)'
;VAASRLVLRIGVPFENAWLPRMAQLAPAAKVVDLRDGLTMRPVDLPPGAAPGTGGTPDPHVWLAPPLVMRMADRIRDELIALRPEAKTEFEANHARFIADLKALDGDIRSRLAAKKVRNFMVYHPSWGYFADAYGLRQMPVEAGWKEPGPRTLQMVIEGARQSGVRVVFVQPQFSQKEAETIAQAIGGEVVAVDPLAPDYIGNLRRVADIFARNLQ
;
A
#
# COMPACT_ATOMS: atom_id res chain seq x y z
N VAL A 1 -8.43 11.62 21.80
CA VAL A 1 -7.02 12.02 21.69
C VAL A 1 -6.44 12.42 23.05
N ALA A 2 -7.06 13.35 23.81
CA ALA A 2 -6.50 13.84 25.09
C ALA A 2 -6.23 12.74 26.14
N ALA A 3 -6.92 11.62 26.12
CA ALA A 3 -6.70 10.47 27.01
C ALA A 3 -5.82 9.38 26.40
N SER A 4 -5.24 9.60 25.21
CA SER A 4 -4.38 8.61 24.55
C SER A 4 -3.05 8.49 25.29
N ARG A 5 -2.59 7.26 25.49
CA ARG A 5 -1.27 6.95 26.07
C ARG A 5 -0.29 6.44 25.01
N LEU A 6 -0.80 6.01 23.86
CA LEU A 6 -0.03 5.51 22.74
C LEU A 6 -0.64 6.02 21.43
N VAL A 7 0.21 6.50 20.54
CA VAL A 7 -0.12 6.88 19.16
C VAL A 7 0.74 6.08 18.22
N LEU A 8 0.12 5.28 17.38
CA LEU A 8 0.80 4.51 16.33
C LEU A 8 0.71 5.28 15.01
N ARG A 9 1.85 5.43 14.33
CA ARG A 9 1.92 6.11 13.02
C ARG A 9 2.54 5.20 11.97
N ILE A 10 2.24 5.50 10.70
CA ILE A 10 2.79 4.79 9.53
C ILE A 10 3.45 5.73 8.52
N GLY A 11 3.56 7.03 8.83
CA GLY A 11 4.29 8.02 8.04
C GLY A 11 3.55 8.52 6.80
N VAL A 12 2.22 8.45 6.78
CA VAL A 12 1.43 9.10 5.73
C VAL A 12 1.50 10.63 5.84
N PRO A 13 1.44 11.37 4.72
CA PRO A 13 1.72 12.82 4.71
C PRO A 13 0.89 13.64 5.68
N PHE A 14 -0.39 13.30 5.87
CA PHE A 14 -1.26 14.07 6.77
C PHE A 14 -0.82 14.00 8.24
N GLU A 15 -0.13 12.94 8.66
CA GLU A 15 0.37 12.80 10.03
C GLU A 15 1.32 13.93 10.41
N ASN A 16 2.09 14.46 9.45
CA ASN A 16 3.00 15.59 9.70
C ASN A 16 2.26 16.85 10.16
N ALA A 17 1.02 17.06 9.70
CA ALA A 17 0.19 18.19 10.12
C ALA A 17 -0.54 17.92 11.45
N TRP A 18 -0.87 16.65 11.74
CA TRP A 18 -1.69 16.27 12.90
C TRP A 18 -0.88 15.96 14.15
N LEU A 19 0.27 15.31 14.02
CA LEU A 19 1.10 14.88 15.14
C LEU A 19 1.50 16.02 16.08
N PRO A 20 1.91 17.23 15.62
CA PRO A 20 2.21 18.36 16.53
C PRO A 20 1.02 18.78 17.38
N ARG A 21 -0.20 18.77 16.80
CA ARG A 21 -1.44 19.08 17.53
C ARG A 21 -1.81 17.98 18.52
N MET A 22 -1.62 16.72 18.13
CA MET A 22 -1.85 15.58 19.02
C MET A 22 -0.90 15.59 20.21
N ALA A 23 0.37 15.93 20.00
CA ALA A 23 1.36 16.07 21.08
C ALA A 23 0.98 17.16 22.11
N GLN A 24 0.34 18.25 21.66
CA GLN A 24 -0.18 19.28 22.56
C GLN A 24 -1.39 18.79 23.37
N LEU A 25 -2.28 17.99 22.75
CA LEU A 25 -3.50 17.50 23.41
C LEU A 25 -3.24 16.29 24.32
N ALA A 26 -2.21 15.51 24.04
CA ALA A 26 -1.83 14.32 24.80
C ALA A 26 -0.30 14.27 24.99
N PRO A 27 0.28 15.18 25.79
CA PRO A 27 1.74 15.33 25.95
C PRO A 27 2.40 14.10 26.58
N ALA A 28 1.64 13.27 27.28
CA ALA A 28 2.11 12.02 27.87
C ALA A 28 1.99 10.80 26.92
N ALA A 29 1.42 10.97 25.74
CA ALA A 29 1.28 9.88 24.79
C ALA A 29 2.61 9.55 24.11
N LYS A 30 3.02 8.29 24.16
CA LYS A 30 4.16 7.79 23.38
C LYS A 30 3.77 7.70 21.89
N VAL A 31 4.55 8.34 21.02
CA VAL A 31 4.38 8.21 19.56
C VAL A 31 5.35 7.12 19.06
N VAL A 32 4.83 6.13 18.36
CA VAL A 32 5.60 5.01 17.80
C VAL A 32 5.39 4.94 16.30
N ASP A 33 6.48 5.00 15.56
CA ASP A 33 6.46 4.79 14.10
C ASP A 33 6.53 3.28 13.81
N LEU A 34 5.48 2.72 13.24
CA LEU A 34 5.41 1.30 12.91
C LEU A 34 6.34 0.89 11.77
N ARG A 35 6.95 1.86 11.09
CA ARG A 35 7.93 1.61 10.01
C ARG A 35 9.34 1.41 10.53
N ASP A 36 9.61 1.71 11.80
CA ASP A 36 10.93 1.54 12.39
C ASP A 36 11.40 0.09 12.25
N GLY A 37 12.58 -0.09 11.66
CA GLY A 37 13.15 -1.39 11.36
C GLY A 37 12.61 -2.05 10.08
N LEU A 38 11.71 -1.42 9.33
CA LEU A 38 11.33 -1.85 7.99
C LEU A 38 12.31 -1.28 6.96
N THR A 39 12.58 -2.06 5.91
CA THR A 39 13.30 -1.55 4.75
C THR A 39 12.32 -0.74 3.90
N MET A 40 12.54 0.58 3.86
CA MET A 40 11.69 1.48 3.10
C MET A 40 12.10 1.50 1.63
N ARG A 41 11.11 1.48 0.75
CA ARG A 41 11.29 1.71 -0.69
C ARG A 41 10.91 3.15 -1.06
N PRO A 42 11.45 3.71 -2.15
CA PRO A 42 10.92 4.95 -2.71
C PRO A 42 9.56 4.69 -3.38
N VAL A 43 8.74 5.74 -3.46
CA VAL A 43 7.52 5.72 -4.29
C VAL A 43 7.90 5.52 -5.75
N ASP A 44 7.17 4.64 -6.46
CA ASP A 44 7.33 4.49 -7.91
C ASP A 44 6.89 5.76 -8.64
N LEU A 45 7.60 6.10 -9.69
CA LEU A 45 7.29 7.26 -10.52
C LEU A 45 6.90 6.82 -11.94
N PRO A 46 5.98 7.54 -12.59
CA PRO A 46 5.66 7.29 -13.99
C PRO A 46 6.83 7.65 -14.89
N PRO A 47 6.88 7.10 -16.12
CA PRO A 47 7.83 7.51 -17.14
C PRO A 47 7.78 9.03 -17.38
N GLY A 48 8.94 9.68 -17.43
CA GLY A 48 9.02 11.13 -17.65
C GLY A 48 8.66 12.01 -16.47
N ALA A 49 8.58 11.45 -15.27
CA ALA A 49 8.47 12.23 -14.04
C ALA A 49 9.62 13.25 -13.94
N ALA A 50 9.33 14.43 -13.38
CA ALA A 50 10.34 15.49 -13.27
C ALA A 50 11.52 15.05 -12.39
N PRO A 51 12.75 15.46 -12.71
CA PRO A 51 13.90 15.20 -11.82
C PRO A 51 13.62 15.72 -10.40
N GLY A 52 14.00 14.93 -9.39
CA GLY A 52 13.83 15.30 -7.99
C GLY A 52 12.45 14.95 -7.38
N THR A 53 11.50 14.43 -8.15
CA THR A 53 10.22 13.93 -7.59
C THR A 53 10.37 12.55 -6.92
N GLY A 54 11.49 11.85 -7.14
CA GLY A 54 11.80 10.56 -6.53
C GLY A 54 12.47 10.69 -5.16
N GLY A 55 12.52 9.57 -4.44
CA GLY A 55 13.24 9.48 -3.16
C GLY A 55 12.38 9.67 -1.91
N THR A 56 11.13 10.10 -2.04
CA THR A 56 10.19 10.07 -0.92
C THR A 56 9.89 8.61 -0.54
N PRO A 57 10.04 8.23 0.74
CA PRO A 57 9.68 6.90 1.18
C PRO A 57 8.19 6.61 0.90
N ASP A 58 7.93 5.42 0.33
CA ASP A 58 6.56 4.95 0.09
C ASP A 58 5.89 4.64 1.44
N PRO A 59 4.77 5.30 1.80
CA PRO A 59 4.12 5.06 3.09
C PRO A 59 3.23 3.81 3.11
N HIS A 60 2.94 3.16 1.98
CA HIS A 60 1.91 2.14 1.82
C HIS A 60 2.32 0.74 2.34
N VAL A 61 3.06 0.71 3.46
CA VAL A 61 3.62 -0.52 4.07
C VAL A 61 2.57 -1.55 4.44
N TRP A 62 1.34 -1.12 4.72
CA TRP A 62 0.24 -2.00 5.15
C TRP A 62 -0.28 -2.92 4.05
N LEU A 63 0.06 -2.70 2.79
CA LEU A 63 -0.41 -3.53 1.67
C LEU A 63 0.42 -4.80 1.46
N ALA A 64 1.50 -4.98 2.22
CA ALA A 64 2.31 -6.20 2.20
C ALA A 64 2.15 -6.98 3.52
N PRO A 65 1.43 -8.11 3.56
CA PRO A 65 1.28 -8.95 4.75
C PRO A 65 2.57 -9.26 5.50
N PRO A 66 3.72 -9.51 4.84
CA PRO A 66 4.99 -9.70 5.55
C PRO A 66 5.45 -8.48 6.36
N LEU A 67 5.17 -7.26 5.91
CA LEU A 67 5.49 -6.04 6.65
C LEU A 67 4.50 -5.84 7.80
N VAL A 68 3.21 -6.13 7.57
CA VAL A 68 2.18 -6.04 8.61
C VAL A 68 2.46 -7.00 9.77
N MET A 69 3.02 -8.19 9.51
CA MET A 69 3.46 -9.09 10.59
C MET A 69 4.50 -8.42 11.49
N ARG A 70 5.50 -7.74 10.92
CA ARG A 70 6.51 -6.99 11.70
C ARG A 70 5.91 -5.79 12.45
N MET A 71 4.97 -5.08 11.83
CA MET A 71 4.24 -4.01 12.51
C MET A 71 3.41 -4.56 13.67
N ALA A 72 2.77 -5.72 13.51
CA ALA A 72 2.01 -6.40 14.56
C ALA A 72 2.89 -6.82 15.74
N ASP A 73 4.12 -7.30 15.49
CA ASP A 73 5.11 -7.57 16.55
C ASP A 73 5.36 -6.32 17.39
N ARG A 74 5.61 -5.19 16.74
CA ARG A 74 5.86 -3.91 17.42
C ARG A 74 4.63 -3.42 18.19
N ILE A 75 3.44 -3.51 17.61
CA ILE A 75 2.19 -3.15 18.29
C ILE A 75 2.01 -3.97 19.56
N ARG A 76 2.22 -5.30 19.49
CA ARG A 76 2.16 -6.18 20.65
C ARG A 76 3.12 -5.72 21.76
N ASP A 77 4.38 -5.46 21.42
CA ASP A 77 5.41 -5.09 22.38
C ASP A 77 5.09 -3.74 23.07
N GLU A 78 4.61 -2.76 22.32
CA GLU A 78 4.18 -1.48 22.86
C GLU A 78 2.93 -1.60 23.76
N LEU A 79 1.98 -2.45 23.40
CA LEU A 79 0.80 -2.71 24.22
C LEU A 79 1.17 -3.44 25.52
N ILE A 80 2.09 -4.40 25.49
CA ILE A 80 2.60 -5.10 26.67
C ILE A 80 3.35 -4.11 27.57
N ALA A 81 4.19 -3.25 27.01
CA ALA A 81 4.88 -2.22 27.78
C ALA A 81 3.91 -1.24 28.47
N LEU A 82 2.80 -0.94 27.80
CA LEU A 82 1.76 -0.04 28.32
C LEU A 82 0.87 -0.70 29.38
N ARG A 83 0.61 -2.01 29.25
CA ARG A 83 -0.27 -2.81 30.12
C ARG A 83 0.30 -4.23 30.34
N PRO A 84 1.34 -4.36 31.18
CA PRO A 84 2.00 -5.64 31.42
C PRO A 84 1.07 -6.74 31.96
N GLU A 85 0.02 -6.35 32.70
CA GLU A 85 -0.99 -7.26 33.25
C GLU A 85 -1.83 -7.96 32.15
N ALA A 86 -1.95 -7.37 30.96
CA ALA A 86 -2.67 -7.93 29.81
C ALA A 86 -1.76 -8.69 28.83
N LYS A 87 -0.49 -8.95 29.20
CA LYS A 87 0.51 -9.59 28.31
C LYS A 87 -0.02 -10.86 27.65
N THR A 88 -0.57 -11.79 28.44
CA THR A 88 -1.06 -13.08 27.91
C THR A 88 -2.16 -12.89 26.85
N GLU A 89 -3.06 -11.92 27.05
CA GLU A 89 -4.11 -11.61 26.10
C GLU A 89 -3.54 -11.02 24.81
N PHE A 90 -2.60 -10.07 24.91
CA PHE A 90 -1.95 -9.47 23.75
C PHE A 90 -1.15 -10.49 22.94
N GLU A 91 -0.42 -11.39 23.59
CA GLU A 91 0.32 -12.48 22.93
C GLU A 91 -0.63 -13.45 22.23
N ALA A 92 -1.74 -13.83 22.84
CA ALA A 92 -2.73 -14.71 22.22
C ALA A 92 -3.41 -14.07 21.01
N ASN A 93 -3.79 -12.79 21.09
CA ASN A 93 -4.40 -12.05 19.99
C ASN A 93 -3.39 -11.87 18.85
N HIS A 94 -2.14 -11.52 19.18
CA HIS A 94 -1.07 -11.40 18.21
C HIS A 94 -0.83 -12.73 17.48
N ALA A 95 -0.73 -13.86 18.19
CA ALA A 95 -0.49 -15.17 17.59
C ALA A 95 -1.59 -15.53 16.57
N ARG A 96 -2.87 -15.25 16.87
CA ARG A 96 -3.99 -15.47 15.95
C ARG A 96 -3.85 -14.59 14.71
N PHE A 97 -3.60 -13.30 14.91
CA PHE A 97 -3.45 -12.37 13.78
C PHE A 97 -2.27 -12.73 12.87
N ILE A 98 -1.13 -13.14 13.45
CA ILE A 98 0.02 -13.62 12.67
C ILE A 98 -0.32 -14.90 11.89
N ALA A 99 -1.10 -15.83 12.46
CA ALA A 99 -1.55 -17.01 11.74
C ALA A 99 -2.43 -16.64 10.53
N ASP A 100 -3.37 -15.71 10.70
CA ASP A 100 -4.22 -15.20 9.63
C ASP A 100 -3.42 -14.50 8.53
N LEU A 101 -2.43 -13.68 8.89
CA LEU A 101 -1.54 -13.01 7.94
C LEU A 101 -0.65 -13.98 7.16
N LYS A 102 -0.15 -15.04 7.81
CA LYS A 102 0.63 -16.10 7.15
C LYS A 102 -0.22 -16.87 6.15
N ALA A 103 -1.45 -17.20 6.51
CA ALA A 103 -2.40 -17.84 5.61
C ALA A 103 -2.71 -16.95 4.41
N LEU A 104 -2.96 -15.65 4.64
CA LEU A 104 -3.17 -14.66 3.58
C LEU A 104 -1.96 -14.55 2.65
N ASP A 105 -0.74 -14.43 3.19
CA ASP A 105 0.50 -14.35 2.40
C ASP A 105 0.67 -15.58 1.51
N GLY A 106 0.44 -16.78 2.06
CA GLY A 106 0.47 -18.04 1.32
C GLY A 106 -0.56 -18.11 0.19
N ASP A 107 -1.80 -17.69 0.46
CA ASP A 107 -2.88 -17.63 -0.52
C ASP A 107 -2.50 -16.70 -1.69
N ILE A 108 -2.01 -15.49 -1.40
CA ILE A 108 -1.62 -14.51 -2.42
C ILE A 108 -0.45 -15.04 -3.27
N ARG A 109 0.58 -15.60 -2.63
CA ARG A 109 1.72 -16.21 -3.34
C ARG A 109 1.27 -17.30 -4.30
N SER A 110 0.42 -18.21 -3.84
CA SER A 110 -0.10 -19.30 -4.65
C SER A 110 -0.86 -18.79 -5.88
N ARG A 111 -1.73 -17.78 -5.70
CA ARG A 111 -2.55 -17.21 -6.80
C ARG A 111 -1.71 -16.48 -7.85
N LEU A 112 -0.62 -15.85 -7.45
CA LEU A 112 0.21 -15.02 -8.31
C LEU A 112 1.45 -15.75 -8.85
N ALA A 113 1.81 -16.93 -8.32
CA ALA A 113 3.02 -17.66 -8.68
C ALA A 113 3.13 -17.97 -10.19
N ALA A 114 2.05 -18.43 -10.79
CA ALA A 114 2.02 -18.89 -12.19
C ALA A 114 1.82 -17.76 -13.22
N LYS A 115 1.73 -16.50 -12.78
CA LYS A 115 1.45 -15.39 -13.69
C LYS A 115 2.70 -15.01 -14.50
N LYS A 116 2.55 -14.97 -15.82
CA LYS A 116 3.64 -14.61 -16.75
C LYS A 116 3.82 -13.09 -16.83
N VAL A 117 2.72 -12.35 -16.91
CA VAL A 117 2.75 -10.88 -16.89
C VAL A 117 2.95 -10.43 -15.46
N ARG A 118 3.98 -9.65 -15.22
CA ARG A 118 4.35 -9.13 -13.89
C ARG A 118 4.10 -7.65 -13.74
N ASN A 119 3.89 -6.93 -14.85
CA ASN A 119 3.62 -5.50 -14.86
C ASN A 119 2.13 -5.24 -14.70
N PHE A 120 1.77 -4.29 -13.87
CA PHE A 120 0.40 -3.80 -13.74
C PHE A 120 0.40 -2.27 -13.60
N MET A 121 -0.61 -1.63 -14.15
CA MET A 121 -0.76 -0.19 -14.07
C MET A 121 -1.72 0.17 -12.95
N VAL A 122 -1.35 1.19 -12.18
CA VAL A 122 -2.20 1.78 -11.15
C VAL A 122 -2.29 3.28 -11.37
N TYR A 123 -3.42 3.88 -11.02
CA TYR A 123 -3.51 5.32 -11.05
C TYR A 123 -2.61 5.94 -9.99
N HIS A 124 -2.88 5.68 -8.71
CA HIS A 124 -2.03 6.10 -7.58
C HIS A 124 -1.08 4.98 -7.13
N PRO A 125 0.24 5.27 -6.90
CA PRO A 125 1.26 4.26 -6.64
C PRO A 125 1.23 3.68 -5.20
N SER A 126 0.14 3.06 -4.78
CA SER A 126 0.00 2.50 -3.44
C SER A 126 0.42 1.03 -3.29
N TRP A 127 0.54 0.29 -4.38
CA TRP A 127 0.74 -1.17 -4.34
C TRP A 127 2.21 -1.62 -4.45
N GLY A 128 3.16 -0.70 -4.24
CA GLY A 128 4.58 -0.97 -4.42
C GLY A 128 5.12 -2.08 -3.52
N TYR A 129 4.83 -2.06 -2.22
CA TYR A 129 5.24 -3.13 -1.29
C TYR A 129 4.54 -4.47 -1.56
N PHE A 130 3.29 -4.43 -2.00
CA PHE A 130 2.61 -5.62 -2.48
C PHE A 130 3.32 -6.20 -3.71
N ALA A 131 3.66 -5.36 -4.66
CA ALA A 131 4.39 -5.76 -5.86
C ALA A 131 5.72 -6.42 -5.50
N ASP A 132 6.53 -5.80 -4.64
CA ASP A 132 7.81 -6.35 -4.19
C ASP A 132 7.64 -7.71 -3.48
N ALA A 133 6.63 -7.85 -2.61
CA ALA A 133 6.38 -9.09 -1.86
C ALA A 133 6.01 -10.28 -2.77
N TYR A 134 5.38 -10.01 -3.92
CA TYR A 134 4.84 -11.07 -4.80
C TYR A 134 5.46 -11.10 -6.19
N GLY A 135 6.60 -10.43 -6.37
CA GLY A 135 7.35 -10.44 -7.63
C GLY A 135 6.62 -9.78 -8.79
N LEU A 136 5.81 -8.77 -8.51
CA LEU A 136 5.13 -7.93 -9.48
C LEU A 136 5.87 -6.60 -9.67
N ARG A 137 5.48 -5.83 -10.69
CA ARG A 137 6.01 -4.49 -10.94
C ARG A 137 4.88 -3.49 -11.18
N GLN A 138 4.80 -2.51 -10.31
CA GLN A 138 3.86 -1.41 -10.39
C GLN A 138 4.30 -0.37 -11.42
N MET A 139 3.39 0.08 -12.26
CA MET A 139 3.56 1.19 -13.21
C MET A 139 2.54 2.27 -12.85
N PRO A 140 2.93 3.35 -12.17
CA PRO A 140 1.99 4.39 -11.77
C PRO A 140 1.67 5.34 -12.91
N VAL A 141 0.49 5.96 -12.83
CA VAL A 141 0.05 7.04 -13.71
C VAL A 141 0.42 8.40 -13.11
N GLU A 142 0.12 8.58 -11.84
CA GLU A 142 0.37 9.85 -11.16
C GLU A 142 1.78 9.92 -10.53
N ALA A 143 2.30 11.13 -10.35
CA ALA A 143 3.57 11.40 -9.68
C ALA A 143 3.35 12.37 -8.51
N GLY A 144 3.62 11.90 -7.27
CA GLY A 144 3.66 12.78 -6.10
C GLY A 144 2.34 13.49 -5.82
N TRP A 145 1.21 12.78 -5.93
CA TRP A 145 -0.16 13.28 -5.70
C TRP A 145 -0.59 14.35 -6.73
N LYS A 146 0.03 14.34 -7.92
CA LYS A 146 -0.28 15.26 -9.01
C LYS A 146 -0.67 14.47 -10.25
N GLU A 147 -1.71 14.95 -10.91
CA GLU A 147 -2.13 14.45 -12.21
C GLU A 147 -0.99 14.59 -13.24
N PRO A 148 -0.82 13.60 -14.13
CA PRO A 148 0.20 13.67 -15.15
C PRO A 148 -0.11 14.79 -16.16
N GLY A 149 0.89 15.60 -16.49
CA GLY A 149 0.78 16.49 -17.64
C GLY A 149 0.69 15.71 -18.97
N PRO A 150 0.28 16.35 -20.08
CA PRO A 150 0.04 15.68 -21.36
C PRO A 150 1.22 14.84 -21.86
N ARG A 151 2.45 15.32 -21.68
CA ARG A 151 3.67 14.60 -22.07
C ARG A 151 3.87 13.33 -21.24
N THR A 152 3.71 13.42 -19.92
CA THR A 152 3.82 12.27 -19.02
C THR A 152 2.74 11.24 -19.34
N LEU A 153 1.50 11.68 -19.57
CA LEU A 153 0.40 10.82 -19.95
C LEU A 153 0.71 10.04 -21.25
N GLN A 154 1.25 10.70 -22.26
CA GLN A 154 1.67 10.05 -23.50
C GLN A 154 2.73 8.98 -23.25
N MET A 155 3.74 9.26 -22.39
CA MET A 155 4.79 8.29 -22.04
C MET A 155 4.25 7.12 -21.24
N VAL A 156 3.28 7.35 -20.34
CA VAL A 156 2.59 6.30 -19.59
C VAL A 156 1.84 5.36 -20.52
N ILE A 157 1.07 5.90 -21.46
CA ILE A 157 0.31 5.12 -22.47
C ILE A 157 1.26 4.29 -23.34
N GLU A 158 2.34 4.89 -23.81
CA GLU A 158 3.34 4.20 -24.62
C GLU A 158 4.02 3.06 -23.83
N GLY A 159 4.44 3.33 -22.59
CA GLY A 159 5.02 2.33 -21.70
C GLY A 159 4.06 1.18 -21.40
N ALA A 160 2.77 1.46 -21.22
CA ALA A 160 1.74 0.44 -21.04
C ALA A 160 1.60 -0.49 -22.25
N ARG A 161 1.56 0.10 -23.45
CA ARG A 161 1.48 -0.65 -24.72
C ARG A 161 2.69 -1.56 -24.91
N GLN A 162 3.89 -1.04 -24.68
CA GLN A 162 5.15 -1.81 -24.81
C GLN A 162 5.23 -2.95 -23.79
N SER A 163 4.65 -2.75 -22.60
CA SER A 163 4.61 -3.76 -21.51
C SER A 163 3.44 -4.73 -21.62
N GLY A 164 2.58 -4.61 -22.63
CA GLY A 164 1.40 -5.44 -22.82
C GLY A 164 0.32 -5.28 -21.74
N VAL A 165 0.36 -4.18 -20.97
CA VAL A 165 -0.62 -3.87 -19.93
C VAL A 165 -1.94 -3.48 -20.58
N ARG A 166 -3.04 -4.12 -20.12
CA ARG A 166 -4.41 -3.86 -20.58
C ARG A 166 -5.38 -3.51 -19.47
N VAL A 167 -4.90 -3.39 -18.25
CA VAL A 167 -5.74 -3.05 -17.09
C VAL A 167 -5.13 -1.88 -16.34
N VAL A 168 -5.95 -0.89 -16.05
CA VAL A 168 -5.61 0.22 -15.16
C VAL A 168 -6.36 0.02 -13.85
N PHE A 169 -5.62 -0.27 -12.78
CA PHE A 169 -6.20 -0.36 -11.45
C PHE A 169 -6.36 1.04 -10.85
N VAL A 170 -7.56 1.33 -10.38
CA VAL A 170 -7.90 2.62 -9.77
C VAL A 170 -8.45 2.41 -8.35
N GLN A 171 -8.10 3.32 -7.45
CA GLN A 171 -8.68 3.33 -6.12
C GLN A 171 -10.03 4.09 -6.16
N PRO A 172 -11.05 3.64 -5.37
CA PRO A 172 -12.34 4.32 -5.31
C PRO A 172 -12.28 5.81 -4.91
N GLN A 173 -11.20 6.20 -4.26
CA GLN A 173 -10.97 7.58 -3.79
C GLN A 173 -10.49 8.54 -4.89
N PHE A 174 -10.21 8.04 -6.10
CA PHE A 174 -9.69 8.82 -7.22
C PHE A 174 -10.67 8.89 -8.38
N SER A 175 -10.46 9.87 -9.28
CA SER A 175 -11.26 10.03 -10.50
C SER A 175 -11.09 8.83 -11.44
N GLN A 176 -12.20 8.17 -11.78
CA GLN A 176 -12.19 7.08 -12.75
C GLN A 176 -12.04 7.57 -14.19
N LYS A 177 -12.47 8.81 -14.47
CA LYS A 177 -12.49 9.37 -15.83
C LYS A 177 -11.12 9.38 -16.50
N GLU A 178 -10.06 9.70 -15.76
CA GLU A 178 -8.70 9.71 -16.30
C GLU A 178 -8.17 8.30 -16.51
N ALA A 179 -8.43 7.39 -15.57
CA ALA A 179 -8.11 5.98 -15.72
C ALA A 179 -8.82 5.37 -16.95
N GLU A 180 -10.08 5.73 -17.21
CA GLU A 180 -10.84 5.32 -18.39
C GLU A 180 -10.21 5.84 -19.69
N THR A 181 -9.75 7.09 -19.71
CA THR A 181 -9.05 7.67 -20.85
C THR A 181 -7.78 6.88 -21.20
N ILE A 182 -7.00 6.51 -20.19
CA ILE A 182 -5.79 5.70 -20.37
C ILE A 182 -6.16 4.29 -20.84
N ALA A 183 -7.14 3.66 -20.19
CA ALA A 183 -7.59 2.31 -20.54
C ALA A 183 -8.07 2.25 -21.99
N GLN A 184 -8.86 3.20 -22.45
CA GLN A 184 -9.27 3.32 -23.86
C GLN A 184 -8.07 3.44 -24.81
N ALA A 185 -7.09 4.30 -24.44
CA ALA A 185 -5.90 4.50 -25.27
C ALA A 185 -5.03 3.25 -25.42
N ILE A 186 -5.02 2.36 -24.42
CA ILE A 186 -4.26 1.09 -24.47
C ILE A 186 -5.10 -0.11 -24.93
N GLY A 187 -6.38 0.10 -25.24
CA GLY A 187 -7.31 -0.99 -25.59
C GLY A 187 -7.59 -1.92 -24.42
N GLY A 188 -7.66 -1.37 -23.21
CA GLY A 188 -7.83 -2.09 -21.96
C GLY A 188 -9.07 -1.66 -21.19
N GLU A 189 -9.11 -2.01 -19.91
CA GLU A 189 -10.22 -1.73 -18.98
C GLU A 189 -9.73 -1.12 -17.66
N VAL A 190 -10.67 -0.52 -16.92
CA VAL A 190 -10.45 0.00 -15.56
C VAL A 190 -11.02 -0.98 -14.56
N VAL A 191 -10.23 -1.31 -13.54
CA VAL A 191 -10.66 -2.22 -12.47
C VAL A 191 -10.40 -1.55 -11.11
N ALA A 192 -11.43 -1.46 -10.28
CA ALA A 192 -11.32 -0.86 -8.96
C ALA A 192 -10.62 -1.80 -7.96
N VAL A 193 -9.62 -1.28 -7.23
CA VAL A 193 -8.94 -1.94 -6.12
C VAL A 193 -8.80 -0.96 -4.95
N ASP A 194 -9.28 -1.33 -3.78
CA ASP A 194 -9.29 -0.45 -2.62
C ASP A 194 -8.12 -0.77 -1.67
N PRO A 195 -7.12 0.13 -1.51
CA PRO A 195 -6.03 -0.04 -0.57
C PRO A 195 -6.42 0.24 0.89
N LEU A 196 -7.63 0.78 1.14
CA LEU A 196 -8.09 1.26 2.44
C LEU A 196 -9.33 0.52 2.96
N ALA A 197 -9.74 -0.58 2.32
CA ALA A 197 -10.92 -1.33 2.74
C ALA A 197 -10.77 -1.84 4.19
N PRO A 198 -11.80 -1.69 5.05
CA PRO A 198 -11.73 -2.06 6.46
C PRO A 198 -11.58 -3.56 6.71
N ASP A 199 -12.13 -4.41 5.84
CA ASP A 199 -11.88 -5.86 5.83
C ASP A 199 -10.53 -6.13 5.18
N TYR A 200 -9.45 -5.96 5.92
CA TYR A 200 -8.08 -6.08 5.43
C TYR A 200 -7.79 -7.44 4.76
N ILE A 201 -8.07 -8.54 5.45
CA ILE A 201 -7.74 -9.89 4.99
C ILE A 201 -8.59 -10.27 3.78
N GLY A 202 -9.89 -10.09 3.87
CA GLY A 202 -10.81 -10.37 2.77
C GLY A 202 -10.54 -9.48 1.56
N ASN A 203 -10.19 -8.22 1.79
CA ASN A 203 -9.83 -7.29 0.73
C ASN A 203 -8.57 -7.73 -0.03
N LEU A 204 -7.48 -8.04 0.65
CA LEU A 204 -6.24 -8.46 -0.03
C LEU A 204 -6.41 -9.80 -0.77
N ARG A 205 -7.27 -10.72 -0.29
CA ARG A 205 -7.66 -11.91 -1.05
C ARG A 205 -8.38 -11.53 -2.35
N ARG A 206 -9.38 -10.63 -2.27
CA ARG A 206 -10.10 -10.13 -3.47
C ARG A 206 -9.15 -9.44 -4.45
N VAL A 207 -8.24 -8.61 -3.94
CA VAL A 207 -7.22 -7.94 -4.77
C VAL A 207 -6.32 -8.96 -5.45
N ALA A 208 -5.85 -9.98 -4.75
CA ALA A 208 -5.06 -11.06 -5.35
C ALA A 208 -5.83 -11.81 -6.44
N ASP A 209 -7.13 -12.07 -6.25
CA ASP A 209 -7.98 -12.68 -7.28
C ASP A 209 -8.15 -11.77 -8.50
N ILE A 210 -8.33 -10.47 -8.28
CA ILE A 210 -8.42 -9.47 -9.34
C ILE A 210 -7.10 -9.45 -10.14
N PHE A 211 -5.96 -9.33 -9.46
CA PHE A 211 -4.66 -9.35 -10.12
C PHE A 211 -4.42 -10.66 -10.87
N ALA A 212 -4.75 -11.81 -10.25
CA ALA A 212 -4.59 -13.11 -10.87
C ALA A 212 -5.42 -13.29 -12.15
N ARG A 213 -6.60 -12.66 -12.25
CA ARG A 213 -7.42 -12.69 -13.48
C ARG A 213 -6.89 -11.77 -14.57
N ASN A 214 -6.29 -10.65 -14.20
CA ASN A 214 -5.90 -9.59 -15.12
C ASN A 214 -4.41 -9.63 -15.52
N LEU A 215 -3.56 -10.38 -14.81
CA LEU A 215 -2.15 -10.61 -15.15
C LEU A 215 -2.00 -11.93 -15.92
N GLN A 216 -2.48 -11.97 -17.16
CA GLN A 216 -2.44 -13.16 -18.02
C GLN A 216 -1.24 -13.16 -18.95
#